data_e7e8f4abf3dfad549331e5aee6f35fc9
#
_entry.id   e7e8f4abf3dfad549331e5aee6f35fc9
#
_cell.length_a   1.000
_cell.length_b   1.000
_cell.length_c   1.000
_cell.angle_alpha   90.00
_cell.angle_beta   90.00
_cell.angle_gamma   90.00
#
_symmetry.space_group_name_H-M   'P 1'
#
loop_
_entity.id
_entity.type
_entity.pdbx_description
1 polymer ?
#
loop_
_entity_poly.entity_id
_entity_poly.type
_entity_poly.pdbx_seq_one_letter_code
_entity_poly.pdbx_strand_id
1 'polypeptide(L)'
;CHNQEILEWETSCSSGKIVESHIDGLGHRVQNIFIDNFNGQLKITSKGILKTKDLSGIVKGLKEKVNPLCFLRDTDLTKPCEKIEKISNEAKKNNKNIIEFAHKLNLVVSNSINYVSGSTTISTSSKDALKQKKGVCQDFAHILISAARFNNLPARYINGFLLEETNSGENTTHAWVEIFVNDLGWIAFDPSHKK
;
A
#
# COMPACT_ATOMS: atom_id res chain seq x y z
N CYS A 1 -11.44 8.52 7.31
CA CYS A 1 -10.83 9.68 6.64
C CYS A 1 -11.88 10.44 5.82
N HIS A 2 -11.57 11.66 5.38
CA HIS A 2 -12.54 12.51 4.68
C HIS A 2 -12.77 12.13 3.21
N ASN A 3 -11.94 11.27 2.64
CA ASN A 3 -12.02 10.82 1.25
C ASN A 3 -12.82 9.53 1.04
N GLN A 4 -13.19 8.85 2.13
CA GLN A 4 -14.01 7.63 2.06
C GLN A 4 -15.01 7.61 3.23
N GLU A 5 -16.27 7.35 2.91
CA GLU A 5 -17.35 7.13 3.86
C GLU A 5 -17.96 5.75 3.59
N ILE A 6 -17.95 4.89 4.59
CA ILE A 6 -18.57 3.58 4.51
C ILE A 6 -20.07 3.76 4.79
N LEU A 7 -20.92 3.50 3.79
CA LEU A 7 -22.36 3.55 3.95
C LEU A 7 -22.89 2.18 4.43
N GLU A 8 -22.36 1.10 3.82
CA GLU A 8 -22.69 -0.28 4.18
C GLU A 8 -21.43 -1.13 4.11
N TRP A 9 -21.28 -2.09 5.01
CA TRP A 9 -20.19 -3.06 4.97
C TRP A 9 -20.60 -4.34 5.69
N GLU A 10 -20.51 -5.45 5.00
CA GLU A 10 -20.79 -6.78 5.51
C GLU A 10 -19.65 -7.73 5.19
N THR A 11 -19.30 -8.58 6.15
CA THR A 11 -18.37 -9.70 5.94
C THR A 11 -19.07 -10.99 6.27
N SER A 12 -18.99 -11.96 5.38
CA SER A 12 -19.56 -13.31 5.57
C SER A 12 -18.50 -14.37 5.31
N CYS A 13 -18.73 -15.55 5.89
CA CYS A 13 -17.85 -16.69 5.79
C CYS A 13 -18.64 -17.94 5.48
N SER A 14 -18.13 -18.81 4.59
CA SER A 14 -18.82 -20.05 4.20
C SER A 14 -18.84 -21.12 5.30
N SER A 15 -17.94 -21.01 6.30
CA SER A 15 -17.84 -21.90 7.45
C SER A 15 -17.28 -21.14 8.64
N GLY A 16 -17.66 -21.56 9.85
CA GLY A 16 -17.21 -20.93 11.09
C GLY A 16 -18.10 -19.80 11.58
N LYS A 17 -17.71 -19.18 12.67
CA LYS A 17 -18.42 -18.10 13.34
C LYS A 17 -17.57 -16.83 13.34
N ILE A 18 -18.13 -15.74 12.79
CA ILE A 18 -17.52 -14.41 12.89
C ILE A 18 -17.84 -13.88 14.30
N VAL A 19 -16.81 -13.53 15.06
CA VAL A 19 -16.93 -12.90 16.38
C VAL A 19 -16.80 -11.39 16.28
N GLU A 20 -17.06 -10.73 17.40
CA GLU A 20 -17.06 -9.27 17.48
C GLU A 20 -15.81 -8.62 16.87
N SER A 21 -16.03 -7.53 16.17
CA SER A 21 -14.95 -6.72 15.61
C SER A 21 -14.30 -5.87 16.71
N HIS A 22 -12.98 -5.74 16.63
CA HIS A 22 -12.22 -4.80 17.46
C HIS A 22 -11.40 -3.86 16.58
N ILE A 23 -10.89 -2.80 17.20
CA ILE A 23 -9.96 -1.88 16.54
C ILE A 23 -8.55 -2.20 17.01
N ASP A 24 -7.66 -2.48 16.06
CA ASP A 24 -6.25 -2.73 16.36
C ASP A 24 -5.46 -1.45 16.68
N GLY A 25 -4.17 -1.61 17.00
CA GLY A 25 -3.28 -0.49 17.32
C GLY A 25 -3.07 0.51 16.17
N LEU A 26 -3.30 0.10 14.92
CA LEU A 26 -3.21 0.95 13.74
C LEU A 26 -4.54 1.59 13.37
N GLY A 27 -5.62 1.25 14.08
CA GLY A 27 -6.97 1.77 13.85
C GLY A 27 -7.78 0.97 12.82
N HIS A 28 -7.33 -0.23 12.44
CA HIS A 28 -8.07 -1.11 11.56
C HIS A 28 -9.19 -1.82 12.31
N ARG A 29 -10.35 -1.96 11.66
CA ARG A 29 -11.41 -2.84 12.15
C ARG A 29 -11.06 -4.29 11.81
N VAL A 30 -10.86 -5.10 12.82
CA VAL A 30 -10.47 -6.51 12.70
C VAL A 30 -11.64 -7.39 13.13
N GLN A 31 -11.91 -8.43 12.35
CA GLN A 31 -12.87 -9.48 12.69
C GLN A 31 -12.16 -10.83 12.76
N ASN A 32 -12.45 -11.61 13.79
CA ASN A 32 -11.92 -12.97 13.92
C ASN A 32 -12.95 -13.97 13.44
N ILE A 33 -12.51 -15.00 12.73
CA ILE A 33 -13.35 -16.10 12.28
C ILE A 33 -12.85 -17.35 13.00
N PHE A 34 -13.73 -17.98 13.79
CA PHE A 34 -13.43 -19.25 14.46
C PHE A 34 -14.01 -20.40 13.66
N ILE A 35 -13.21 -21.42 13.44
CA ILE A 35 -13.58 -22.62 12.69
C ILE A 35 -13.12 -23.82 13.52
N ASP A 36 -14.07 -24.60 14.02
CA ASP A 36 -13.76 -25.75 14.89
C ASP A 36 -13.14 -26.92 14.12
N ASN A 37 -13.68 -27.25 12.96
CA ASN A 37 -13.15 -28.31 12.09
C ASN A 37 -13.15 -27.80 10.65
N PHE A 38 -11.94 -27.55 10.12
CA PHE A 38 -11.78 -27.09 8.75
C PHE A 38 -11.37 -28.21 7.83
N ASN A 39 -12.21 -28.46 6.84
CA ASN A 39 -11.93 -29.43 5.77
C ASN A 39 -12.34 -28.82 4.44
N GLY A 40 -11.39 -28.54 3.55
CA GLY A 40 -11.65 -28.01 2.21
C GLY A 40 -11.34 -26.52 2.01
N GLN A 41 -12.19 -25.79 1.31
CA GLN A 41 -12.01 -24.37 0.98
C GLN A 41 -12.86 -23.46 1.86
N LEU A 42 -12.24 -22.39 2.37
CA LEU A 42 -12.90 -21.32 3.08
C LEU A 42 -13.16 -20.15 2.11
N LYS A 43 -14.43 -19.77 1.95
CA LYS A 43 -14.79 -18.57 1.21
C LYS A 43 -15.16 -17.46 2.18
N ILE A 44 -14.38 -16.38 2.18
CA ILE A 44 -14.66 -15.14 2.89
C ILE A 44 -15.12 -14.13 1.86
N THR A 45 -16.27 -13.50 2.09
CA THR A 45 -16.84 -12.50 1.19
C THR A 45 -17.04 -11.21 1.96
N SER A 46 -16.50 -10.11 1.44
CA SER A 46 -16.77 -8.76 1.92
C SER A 46 -17.54 -7.98 0.87
N LYS A 47 -18.66 -7.36 1.28
CA LYS A 47 -19.50 -6.52 0.42
C LYS A 47 -19.72 -5.19 1.12
N GLY A 48 -19.80 -4.11 0.33
CA GLY A 48 -20.09 -2.82 0.91
C GLY A 48 -20.38 -1.75 -0.12
N ILE A 49 -20.92 -0.64 0.38
CA ILE A 49 -21.16 0.58 -0.38
C ILE A 49 -20.29 1.68 0.25
N LEU A 50 -19.47 2.29 -0.57
CA LEU A 50 -18.57 3.36 -0.17
C LEU A 50 -18.86 4.62 -0.99
N LYS A 51 -18.89 5.75 -0.32
CA LYS A 51 -18.87 7.05 -0.99
C LYS A 51 -17.44 7.58 -0.98
N THR A 52 -16.90 7.86 -2.15
CA THR A 52 -15.54 8.37 -2.30
C THR A 52 -15.55 9.84 -2.70
N LYS A 53 -14.51 10.57 -2.29
CA LYS A 53 -14.24 11.94 -2.67
C LYS A 53 -12.79 12.05 -3.11
N ASP A 54 -12.57 12.59 -4.28
CA ASP A 54 -11.21 12.89 -4.75
C ASP A 54 -10.62 14.06 -3.94
N LEU A 55 -9.48 13.84 -3.34
CA LEU A 55 -8.68 14.82 -2.60
C LEU A 55 -7.25 14.90 -3.16
N SER A 56 -7.07 14.58 -4.44
CA SER A 56 -5.76 14.62 -5.13
C SER A 56 -4.69 13.83 -4.38
N GLY A 57 -5.03 12.63 -3.90
CA GLY A 57 -4.13 11.74 -3.15
C GLY A 57 -3.85 12.13 -1.70
N ILE A 58 -4.30 13.30 -1.23
CA ILE A 58 -4.06 13.73 0.15
C ILE A 58 -5.07 13.05 1.09
N VAL A 59 -4.55 12.32 2.10
CA VAL A 59 -5.39 11.66 3.11
C VAL A 59 -5.69 12.61 4.26
N LYS A 60 -6.91 13.14 4.31
CA LYS A 60 -7.37 14.09 5.34
C LYS A 60 -8.31 13.45 6.35
N GLY A 61 -8.32 14.00 7.57
CA GLY A 61 -9.27 13.61 8.63
C GLY A 61 -9.04 12.23 9.21
N LEU A 62 -7.87 11.66 9.02
CA LEU A 62 -7.45 10.45 9.69
C LEU A 62 -7.12 10.78 11.15
N LYS A 63 -7.78 10.09 12.10
CA LYS A 63 -7.42 10.18 13.52
C LYS A 63 -6.27 9.21 13.78
N GLU A 64 -5.05 9.67 13.51
CA GLU A 64 -3.84 8.87 13.74
C GLU A 64 -3.69 8.55 15.23
N LYS A 65 -3.50 7.27 15.53
CA LYS A 65 -3.15 6.77 16.87
C LYS A 65 -1.66 6.47 17.00
N VAL A 66 -0.99 6.29 15.87
CA VAL A 66 0.43 5.93 15.79
C VAL A 66 1.21 7.10 15.23
N ASN A 67 2.32 7.45 15.89
CA ASN A 67 3.21 8.48 15.40
C ASN A 67 3.74 8.07 14.00
N PRO A 68 3.68 8.94 12.98
CA PRO A 68 4.19 8.64 11.64
C PRO A 68 5.65 8.14 11.61
N LEU A 69 6.49 8.56 12.55
CA LEU A 69 7.87 8.10 12.67
C LEU A 69 8.01 6.58 12.88
N CYS A 70 6.97 5.90 13.39
CA CYS A 70 6.95 4.44 13.48
C CYS A 70 7.07 3.77 12.11
N PHE A 71 6.68 4.47 11.04
CA PHE A 71 6.75 4.00 9.66
C PHE A 71 8.10 4.29 8.96
N LEU A 72 9.11 4.73 9.72
CA LEU A 72 10.52 4.75 9.28
C LEU A 72 11.22 3.41 9.46
N ARG A 73 10.62 2.50 10.25
CA ARG A 73 11.21 1.20 10.55
C ARG A 73 11.31 0.33 9.31
N ASP A 74 12.50 -0.20 9.04
CA ASP A 74 12.70 -1.21 8.00
C ASP A 74 12.05 -2.54 8.37
N THR A 75 11.64 -3.27 7.35
CA THR A 75 11.16 -4.65 7.43
C THR A 75 11.95 -5.51 6.47
N ASP A 76 11.88 -6.84 6.60
CA ASP A 76 12.60 -7.74 5.69
C ASP A 76 12.23 -7.53 4.21
N LEU A 77 11.00 -7.09 3.93
CA LEU A 77 10.53 -6.79 2.58
C LEU A 77 11.03 -5.43 2.05
N THR A 78 11.41 -4.51 2.93
CA THR A 78 11.72 -3.11 2.58
C THR A 78 13.10 -2.64 3.04
N LYS A 79 14.01 -3.56 3.41
CA LYS A 79 15.39 -3.19 3.74
C LYS A 79 16.08 -2.51 2.55
N PRO A 80 16.76 -1.37 2.77
CA PRO A 80 17.49 -0.69 1.71
C PRO A 80 18.65 -1.54 1.20
N CYS A 81 19.02 -1.32 -0.06
CA CYS A 81 20.16 -1.94 -0.70
C CYS A 81 20.80 -0.93 -1.68
N GLU A 82 21.97 -1.25 -2.23
CA GLU A 82 22.69 -0.37 -3.16
C GLU A 82 21.82 0.16 -4.34
N LYS A 83 20.89 -0.66 -4.86
CA LYS A 83 19.98 -0.21 -5.91
C LYS A 83 18.95 0.81 -5.40
N ILE A 84 18.48 0.68 -4.16
CA ILE A 84 17.60 1.66 -3.52
C ILE A 84 18.34 2.99 -3.32
N GLU A 85 19.59 2.94 -2.91
CA GLU A 85 20.44 4.16 -2.79
C GLU A 85 20.60 4.86 -4.15
N LYS A 86 20.84 4.11 -5.23
CA LYS A 86 20.92 4.67 -6.59
C LYS A 86 19.60 5.34 -7.02
N ILE A 87 18.46 4.69 -6.80
CA ILE A 87 17.12 5.24 -7.04
C ILE A 87 16.93 6.55 -6.27
N SER A 88 17.27 6.55 -4.98
CA SER A 88 17.15 7.71 -4.11
C SER A 88 18.03 8.87 -4.56
N ASN A 89 19.28 8.59 -4.94
CA ASN A 89 20.21 9.60 -5.43
C ASN A 89 19.78 10.19 -6.79
N GLU A 90 19.21 9.36 -7.67
CA GLU A 90 18.64 9.84 -8.93
C GLU A 90 17.44 10.75 -8.68
N ALA A 91 16.54 10.37 -7.75
CA ALA A 91 15.38 11.17 -7.40
C ALA A 91 15.73 12.49 -6.72
N LYS A 92 16.85 12.58 -5.98
CA LYS A 92 17.30 13.81 -5.31
C LYS A 92 17.76 14.93 -6.24
N LYS A 93 18.09 14.63 -7.48
CA LYS A 93 18.61 15.62 -8.42
C LYS A 93 17.55 16.68 -8.74
N ASN A 94 17.91 17.96 -8.54
CA ASN A 94 17.13 19.13 -8.92
C ASN A 94 15.74 19.32 -8.23
N ASN A 95 15.51 18.68 -7.08
CA ASN A 95 14.27 18.91 -6.33
C ASN A 95 14.39 20.07 -5.35
N LYS A 96 13.39 20.93 -5.32
CA LYS A 96 13.33 22.14 -4.49
C LYS A 96 12.63 21.89 -3.15
N ASN A 97 11.75 20.90 -3.09
CA ASN A 97 11.00 20.58 -1.88
C ASN A 97 10.69 19.08 -1.78
N ILE A 98 10.14 18.69 -0.63
CA ILE A 98 9.91 17.27 -0.30
C ILE A 98 8.83 16.62 -1.17
N ILE A 99 7.85 17.40 -1.64
CA ILE A 99 6.76 16.91 -2.49
C ILE A 99 7.30 16.60 -3.88
N GLU A 100 8.07 17.51 -4.46
CA GLU A 100 8.74 17.29 -5.76
C GLU A 100 9.65 16.06 -5.70
N PHE A 101 10.38 15.92 -4.58
CA PHE A 101 11.20 14.74 -4.36
C PHE A 101 10.37 13.46 -4.31
N ALA A 102 9.24 13.43 -3.58
CA ALA A 102 8.36 12.26 -3.47
C ALA A 102 7.76 11.88 -4.84
N HIS A 103 7.31 12.85 -5.62
CA HIS A 103 6.83 12.61 -7.00
C HIS A 103 7.95 12.08 -7.90
N LYS A 104 9.15 12.66 -7.81
CA LYS A 104 10.30 12.18 -8.59
C LYS A 104 10.70 10.77 -8.18
N LEU A 105 10.69 10.48 -6.88
CA LEU A 105 10.98 9.15 -6.35
C LEU A 105 9.98 8.12 -6.88
N ASN A 106 8.68 8.45 -6.85
CA ASN A 106 7.62 7.63 -7.43
C ASN A 106 7.88 7.32 -8.91
N LEU A 107 8.23 8.31 -9.70
CA LEU A 107 8.54 8.16 -11.12
C LEU A 107 9.79 7.29 -11.38
N VAL A 108 10.86 7.50 -10.60
CA VAL A 108 12.10 6.69 -10.73
C VAL A 108 11.82 5.24 -10.36
N VAL A 109 11.06 4.99 -9.30
CA VAL A 109 10.63 3.64 -8.91
C VAL A 109 9.77 3.01 -10.00
N SER A 110 8.81 3.75 -10.56
CA SER A 110 7.96 3.27 -11.66
C SER A 110 8.76 2.76 -12.86
N ASN A 111 9.89 3.36 -13.14
CA ASN A 111 10.76 2.98 -14.26
C ASN A 111 11.83 1.95 -13.88
N SER A 112 11.92 1.53 -12.61
CA SER A 112 13.00 0.65 -12.12
C SER A 112 12.79 -0.83 -12.42
N ILE A 113 11.54 -1.27 -12.55
CA ILE A 113 11.13 -2.64 -12.86
C ILE A 113 9.97 -2.66 -13.85
N ASN A 114 9.76 -3.80 -14.51
CA ASN A 114 8.63 -4.02 -15.40
C ASN A 114 7.47 -4.68 -14.65
N TYR A 115 6.24 -4.26 -14.94
CA TYR A 115 5.06 -4.94 -14.40
C TYR A 115 4.84 -6.27 -15.12
N VAL A 116 4.91 -7.38 -14.36
CA VAL A 116 4.71 -8.74 -14.90
C VAL A 116 3.90 -9.55 -13.87
N SER A 117 2.64 -9.84 -14.21
CA SER A 117 1.76 -10.63 -13.35
C SER A 117 2.35 -12.03 -13.07
N GLY A 118 2.18 -12.50 -11.83
CA GLY A 118 2.65 -13.83 -11.41
C GLY A 118 4.18 -14.00 -11.32
N SER A 119 4.96 -12.92 -11.47
CA SER A 119 6.43 -12.99 -11.46
C SER A 119 7.04 -13.03 -10.06
N THR A 120 6.28 -12.71 -9.03
CA THR A 120 6.72 -12.58 -7.64
C THR A 120 5.73 -13.22 -6.68
N THR A 121 6.11 -13.33 -5.41
CA THR A 121 5.31 -13.89 -4.33
C THR A 121 5.18 -12.88 -3.19
N ILE A 122 4.34 -13.17 -2.20
CA ILE A 122 4.16 -12.34 -1.00
C ILE A 122 5.45 -12.17 -0.18
N SER A 123 6.43 -13.05 -0.35
CA SER A 123 7.73 -12.98 0.34
C SER A 123 8.82 -12.27 -0.48
N THR A 124 8.52 -11.80 -1.69
CA THR A 124 9.49 -11.09 -2.53
C THR A 124 9.84 -9.75 -1.92
N SER A 125 11.12 -9.53 -1.64
CA SER A 125 11.62 -8.25 -1.10
C SER A 125 11.83 -7.20 -2.21
N SER A 126 11.90 -5.92 -1.82
CA SER A 126 12.26 -4.81 -2.72
C SER A 126 13.60 -5.06 -3.44
N LYS A 127 14.58 -5.63 -2.73
CA LYS A 127 15.88 -6.03 -3.28
C LYS A 127 15.74 -7.10 -4.36
N ASP A 128 14.91 -8.13 -4.12
CA ASP A 128 14.74 -9.24 -5.05
C ASP A 128 13.97 -8.81 -6.30
N ALA A 129 12.93 -7.99 -6.15
CA ALA A 129 12.20 -7.42 -7.27
C ALA A 129 13.12 -6.56 -8.17
N LEU A 130 13.96 -5.69 -7.57
CA LEU A 130 14.96 -4.90 -8.28
C LEU A 130 16.03 -5.78 -8.96
N LYS A 131 16.41 -6.91 -8.36
CA LYS A 131 17.35 -7.86 -8.98
C LYS A 131 16.72 -8.52 -10.21
N GLN A 132 15.46 -8.94 -10.11
CA GLN A 132 14.72 -9.60 -11.18
C GLN A 132 14.25 -8.62 -12.28
N LYS A 133 14.23 -7.30 -12.01
CA LYS A 133 13.70 -6.23 -12.87
C LYS A 133 12.24 -6.44 -13.29
N LYS A 134 11.46 -7.12 -12.49
CA LYS A 134 10.03 -7.39 -12.70
C LYS A 134 9.31 -7.55 -11.38
N GLY A 135 8.02 -7.26 -11.35
CA GLY A 135 7.16 -7.40 -10.18
C GLY A 135 5.73 -6.97 -10.47
N VAL A 136 4.91 -6.95 -9.42
CA VAL A 136 3.52 -6.49 -9.42
C VAL A 136 3.38 -5.26 -8.51
N CYS A 137 2.17 -4.72 -8.35
CA CYS A 137 1.92 -3.52 -7.53
C CYS A 137 2.54 -3.59 -6.11
N GLN A 138 2.52 -4.76 -5.47
CA GLN A 138 3.17 -5.01 -4.19
C GLN A 138 4.67 -4.71 -4.23
N ASP A 139 5.37 -5.16 -5.27
CA ASP A 139 6.83 -5.00 -5.39
C ASP A 139 7.21 -3.55 -5.63
N PHE A 140 6.47 -2.86 -6.49
CA PHE A 140 6.62 -1.42 -6.70
C PHE A 140 6.41 -0.64 -5.39
N ALA A 141 5.40 -1.01 -4.60
CA ALA A 141 5.14 -0.39 -3.30
C ALA A 141 6.30 -0.65 -2.33
N HIS A 142 6.83 -1.87 -2.23
CA HIS A 142 7.97 -2.19 -1.36
C HIS A 142 9.23 -1.41 -1.75
N ILE A 143 9.50 -1.24 -3.05
CA ILE A 143 10.64 -0.45 -3.53
C ILE A 143 10.47 1.03 -3.14
N LEU A 144 9.28 1.60 -3.36
CA LEU A 144 9.01 3.00 -3.03
C LEU A 144 9.08 3.25 -1.51
N ILE A 145 8.53 2.35 -0.68
CA ILE A 145 8.64 2.42 0.78
C ILE A 145 10.10 2.38 1.22
N SER A 146 10.88 1.43 0.70
CA SER A 146 12.30 1.32 1.02
C SER A 146 13.07 2.60 0.68
N ALA A 147 12.83 3.15 -0.52
CA ALA A 147 13.50 4.37 -0.97
C ALA A 147 13.04 5.62 -0.19
N ALA A 148 11.76 5.72 0.17
CA ALA A 148 11.24 6.81 1.00
C ALA A 148 11.86 6.77 2.41
N ARG A 149 11.86 5.61 3.06
CA ARG A 149 12.44 5.42 4.40
C ARG A 149 13.95 5.67 4.43
N PHE A 150 14.68 5.23 3.40
CA PHE A 150 16.10 5.55 3.23
C PHE A 150 16.39 7.06 3.22
N ASN A 151 15.40 7.87 2.82
CA ASN A 151 15.45 9.33 2.84
C ASN A 151 14.75 9.96 4.06
N ASN A 152 14.55 9.20 5.14
CA ASN A 152 13.87 9.63 6.35
C ASN A 152 12.43 10.14 6.13
N LEU A 153 11.75 9.64 5.10
CA LEU A 153 10.32 9.88 4.88
C LEU A 153 9.52 8.69 5.41
N PRO A 154 8.66 8.89 6.43
CA PRO A 154 7.76 7.85 6.88
C PRO A 154 6.88 7.39 5.72
N ALA A 155 6.85 6.08 5.47
CA ALA A 155 6.08 5.52 4.37
C ALA A 155 5.40 4.21 4.80
N ARG A 156 4.14 4.02 4.38
CA ARG A 156 3.37 2.84 4.71
C ARG A 156 2.74 2.20 3.48
N TYR A 157 2.59 0.89 3.55
CA TYR A 157 1.93 0.08 2.54
C TYR A 157 0.42 0.19 2.70
N ILE A 158 -0.27 0.45 1.60
CA ILE A 158 -1.73 0.44 1.56
C ILE A 158 -2.18 -0.68 0.63
N ASN A 159 -3.12 -1.46 1.12
CA ASN A 159 -3.81 -2.48 0.35
C ASN A 159 -5.27 -2.08 0.15
N GLY A 160 -5.79 -2.29 -1.06
CA GLY A 160 -7.15 -1.94 -1.40
C GLY A 160 -7.62 -2.62 -2.68
N PHE A 161 -8.56 -1.99 -3.34
CA PHE A 161 -9.13 -2.46 -4.60
C PHE A 161 -8.99 -1.37 -5.65
N LEU A 162 -8.62 -1.78 -6.86
CA LEU A 162 -8.63 -0.92 -8.03
C LEU A 162 -9.89 -1.24 -8.84
N LEU A 163 -10.68 -0.20 -9.11
CA LEU A 163 -11.77 -0.32 -10.08
C LEU A 163 -11.16 -0.20 -11.48
N GLU A 164 -11.07 -1.32 -12.17
CA GLU A 164 -10.70 -1.35 -13.58
C GLU A 164 -11.98 -1.36 -14.42
N GLU A 165 -12.06 -0.49 -15.42
CA GLU A 165 -13.12 -0.50 -16.44
C GLU A 165 -12.90 -1.66 -17.42
N THR A 166 -12.79 -2.88 -16.91
CA THR A 166 -12.69 -4.09 -17.75
C THR A 166 -14.05 -4.75 -17.85
N ASN A 167 -14.36 -5.34 -19.01
CA ASN A 167 -15.60 -6.07 -19.28
C ASN A 167 -15.82 -7.28 -18.37
N SER A 168 -14.84 -7.66 -17.55
CA SER A 168 -14.93 -8.81 -16.64
C SER A 168 -15.63 -8.49 -15.31
N GLY A 169 -15.75 -7.22 -14.94
CA GLY A 169 -16.38 -6.81 -13.65
C GLY A 169 -15.63 -7.30 -12.41
N GLU A 170 -14.45 -7.86 -12.54
CA GLU A 170 -13.64 -8.35 -11.44
C GLU A 170 -12.78 -7.20 -10.88
N ASN A 171 -13.03 -6.86 -9.61
CA ASN A 171 -12.18 -5.95 -8.87
C ASN A 171 -10.90 -6.68 -8.45
N THR A 172 -9.75 -6.19 -8.91
CA THR A 172 -8.47 -6.72 -8.50
C THR A 172 -7.99 -6.05 -7.22
N THR A 173 -7.35 -6.85 -6.35
CA THR A 173 -6.63 -6.28 -5.21
C THR A 173 -5.46 -5.44 -5.73
N HIS A 174 -5.22 -4.30 -5.10
CA HIS A 174 -4.20 -3.37 -5.49
C HIS A 174 -3.40 -2.87 -4.29
N ALA A 175 -2.15 -2.46 -4.54
CA ALA A 175 -1.27 -1.93 -3.52
C ALA A 175 -0.62 -0.63 -3.99
N TRP A 176 -0.52 0.32 -3.05
CA TRP A 176 0.17 1.59 -3.24
C TRP A 176 0.86 2.04 -1.95
N VAL A 177 1.40 3.22 -1.94
CA VAL A 177 2.17 3.76 -0.82
C VAL A 177 1.57 5.09 -0.37
N GLU A 178 1.54 5.31 0.93
CA GLU A 178 1.36 6.64 1.48
C GLU A 178 2.67 7.10 2.11
N ILE A 179 3.12 8.29 1.74
CA ILE A 179 4.31 8.96 2.29
C ILE A 179 3.84 10.12 3.15
N PHE A 180 4.38 10.23 4.36
CA PHE A 180 4.07 11.33 5.27
C PHE A 180 4.92 12.56 4.95
N VAL A 181 4.26 13.67 4.74
CA VAL A 181 4.88 14.98 4.52
C VAL A 181 4.41 15.92 5.63
N ASN A 182 5.35 16.54 6.35
CA ASN A 182 5.02 17.52 7.38
C ASN A 182 4.08 18.59 6.82
N ASP A 183 3.14 19.05 7.65
CA ASP A 183 2.12 20.05 7.34
C ASP A 183 1.00 19.62 6.35
N LEU A 184 1.19 18.54 5.61
CA LEU A 184 0.19 17.98 4.67
C LEU A 184 -0.42 16.67 5.15
N GLY A 185 0.34 15.86 5.91
CA GLY A 185 -0.06 14.53 6.32
C GLY A 185 0.34 13.45 5.30
N TRP A 186 -0.46 12.42 5.19
CA TRP A 186 -0.20 11.31 4.27
C TRP A 186 -0.63 11.65 2.85
N ILE A 187 0.25 11.36 1.90
CA ILE A 187 0.00 11.54 0.46
C ILE A 187 0.18 10.20 -0.23
N ALA A 188 -0.81 9.80 -1.01
CA ALA A 188 -0.81 8.55 -1.77
C ALA A 188 0.04 8.66 -3.05
N PHE A 189 0.83 7.63 -3.30
CA PHE A 189 1.67 7.46 -4.50
C PHE A 189 1.52 6.03 -5.03
N ASP A 190 1.24 5.90 -6.30
CA ASP A 190 1.13 4.61 -6.99
C ASP A 190 2.19 4.49 -8.09
N PRO A 191 3.35 3.87 -7.79
CA PRO A 191 4.40 3.72 -8.78
C PRO A 191 4.06 2.76 -9.92
N SER A 192 3.11 1.83 -9.73
CA SER A 192 2.69 0.92 -10.78
C SER A 192 1.85 1.61 -11.86
N HIS A 193 1.12 2.68 -11.50
CA HIS A 193 0.30 3.50 -12.39
C HIS A 193 0.86 4.90 -12.64
N LYS A 194 2.04 5.23 -12.11
CA LYS A 194 2.69 6.57 -12.25
C LYS A 194 1.86 7.72 -11.68
N LYS A 195 1.08 7.44 -10.65
CA LYS A 195 0.21 8.41 -9.98
C LYS A 195 0.70 8.76 -8.60
#